data_90610bb1830f3e78ddc375002ec972b8
#
_entry.id   90610bb1830f3e78ddc375002ec972b8
#
_cell.length_a   1.000
_cell.length_b   1.000
_cell.length_c   1.000
_cell.angle_alpha   90.00
_cell.angle_beta   90.00
_cell.angle_gamma   90.00
#
_symmetry.space_group_name_H-M   'P 1'
#
loop_
_entity.id
_entity.type
_entity.pdbx_description
1 polymer ?
#
loop_
_entity_poly.entity_id
_entity_poly.type
_entity_poly.pdbx_seq_one_letter_code
_entity_poly.pdbx_strand_id
1 'polypeptide(L)'
;MAKKKVVITGASGYVVGRMLKQLRETYDVTLLDVKTTNKDGEEIEGVQIVDLTNSSRDAYRHHFAGADAVVHSGFKGTVDWHHQDYWKESDNVRMCYNTFQTCVEEGVKRLVVMSSNHACDFYERLIWDDKLDFATTEMLPLSDNFYGWAKSTYEHLG
;
A
#
# COMPACT_ATOMS: atom_id res chain seq x y z
N MET A 1 1.76 -22.67 -18.60
CA MET A 1 1.62 -21.24 -18.91
C MET A 1 2.69 -20.47 -18.14
N ALA A 2 3.25 -19.40 -18.70
CA ALA A 2 4.17 -18.54 -17.96
C ALA A 2 3.43 -17.88 -16.77
N LYS A 3 4.14 -17.70 -15.65
CA LYS A 3 3.59 -16.98 -14.49
C LYS A 3 3.33 -15.51 -14.89
N LYS A 4 2.26 -14.92 -14.33
CA LYS A 4 2.01 -13.49 -14.46
C LYS A 4 3.01 -12.69 -13.64
N LYS A 5 3.46 -11.56 -14.22
CA LYS A 5 4.37 -10.64 -13.55
C LYS A 5 3.60 -9.74 -12.58
N VAL A 6 3.97 -9.76 -11.30
CA VAL A 6 3.36 -8.94 -10.25
C VAL A 6 4.43 -8.11 -9.54
N VAL A 7 4.27 -6.80 -9.55
CA VAL A 7 5.11 -5.89 -8.76
C VAL A 7 4.49 -5.72 -7.37
N ILE A 8 5.30 -5.85 -6.32
CA ILE A 8 4.86 -5.74 -4.93
C ILE A 8 5.69 -4.66 -4.25
N THR A 9 5.03 -3.61 -3.78
CA THR A 9 5.69 -2.54 -3.01
C THR A 9 5.47 -2.75 -1.52
N GLY A 10 6.39 -2.27 -0.69
CA GLY A 10 6.39 -2.59 0.74
C GLY A 10 6.72 -4.06 1.00
N ALA A 11 7.62 -4.61 0.19
CA ALA A 11 7.89 -6.04 0.11
C ALA A 11 8.49 -6.64 1.39
N SER A 12 9.22 -5.85 2.17
CA SER A 12 9.77 -6.24 3.49
C SER A 12 8.82 -5.95 4.65
N GLY A 13 7.60 -5.43 4.36
CA GLY A 13 6.58 -5.15 5.35
C GLY A 13 5.89 -6.40 5.91
N TYR A 14 5.25 -6.24 7.07
CA TYR A 14 4.56 -7.33 7.79
C TYR A 14 3.48 -8.01 6.95
N VAL A 15 2.63 -7.23 6.25
CA VAL A 15 1.51 -7.77 5.47
C VAL A 15 2.02 -8.64 4.32
N VAL A 16 2.99 -8.13 3.55
CA VAL A 16 3.58 -8.88 2.43
C VAL A 16 4.30 -10.12 2.93
N GLY A 17 5.03 -10.03 4.05
CA GLY A 17 5.73 -11.17 4.63
C GLY A 17 4.84 -12.38 4.89
N ARG A 18 3.56 -12.15 5.25
CA ARG A 18 2.58 -13.22 5.46
C ARG A 18 2.14 -13.93 4.18
N MET A 19 2.25 -13.25 3.03
CA MET A 19 1.77 -13.75 1.74
C MET A 19 2.92 -14.10 0.79
N LEU A 20 4.14 -13.66 1.06
CA LEU A 20 5.25 -13.66 0.11
C LEU A 20 5.56 -15.05 -0.45
N LYS A 21 5.54 -16.07 0.40
CA LYS A 21 5.77 -17.46 -0.04
C LYS A 21 4.76 -17.87 -1.13
N GLN A 22 3.48 -17.69 -0.86
CA GLN A 22 2.41 -18.06 -1.79
C GLN A 22 2.46 -17.22 -3.08
N LEU A 23 2.80 -15.92 -2.96
CA LEU A 23 2.94 -15.04 -4.11
C LEU A 23 4.07 -15.50 -5.03
N ARG A 24 5.23 -15.87 -4.49
CA ARG A 24 6.37 -16.41 -5.26
C ARG A 24 6.07 -17.76 -5.91
N GLU A 25 5.27 -18.61 -5.27
CA GLU A 25 4.84 -19.88 -5.84
C GLU A 25 3.93 -19.67 -7.06
N THR A 26 3.08 -18.64 -7.01
CA THR A 26 2.02 -18.41 -8.00
C THR A 26 2.44 -17.45 -9.13
N TYR A 27 3.23 -16.44 -8.82
CA TYR A 27 3.56 -15.34 -9.73
C TYR A 27 5.07 -15.19 -9.93
N ASP A 28 5.43 -14.49 -11.00
CA ASP A 28 6.75 -13.91 -11.20
C ASP A 28 6.75 -12.54 -10.50
N VAL A 29 7.42 -12.45 -9.33
CA VAL A 29 7.32 -11.29 -8.47
C VAL A 29 8.54 -10.37 -8.58
N THR A 30 8.28 -9.07 -8.73
CA THR A 30 9.26 -7.99 -8.54
C THR A 30 8.99 -7.34 -7.20
N LEU A 31 9.95 -7.34 -6.29
CA LEU A 31 9.82 -6.87 -4.91
C LEU A 31 10.48 -5.51 -4.75
N LEU A 32 9.72 -4.50 -4.30
CA LEU A 32 10.21 -3.12 -4.11
C LEU A 32 9.99 -2.68 -2.66
N ASP A 33 11.03 -2.14 -2.04
CA ASP A 33 10.97 -1.51 -0.72
C ASP A 33 12.13 -0.53 -0.54
N VAL A 34 12.11 0.27 0.54
CA VAL A 34 13.23 1.13 0.95
C VAL A 34 14.30 0.39 1.74
N LYS A 35 14.07 -0.88 2.09
CA LYS A 35 15.00 -1.75 2.82
C LYS A 35 14.80 -3.20 2.40
N THR A 36 15.82 -4.02 2.58
CA THR A 36 15.79 -5.44 2.24
C THR A 36 15.40 -6.35 3.40
N THR A 37 15.36 -5.82 4.63
CA THR A 37 15.11 -6.60 5.84
C THR A 37 13.69 -6.39 6.37
N ASN A 38 13.08 -7.46 6.89
CA ASN A 38 11.80 -7.38 7.60
C ASN A 38 11.96 -6.77 9.01
N LYS A 39 10.85 -6.71 9.78
CA LYS A 39 10.85 -6.19 11.15
C LYS A 39 11.70 -7.01 12.13
N ASP A 40 11.94 -8.28 11.85
CA ASP A 40 12.69 -9.21 12.68
C ASP A 40 14.19 -9.22 12.29
N GLY A 41 14.60 -8.37 11.34
CA GLY A 41 15.97 -8.25 10.85
C GLY A 41 16.39 -9.30 9.83
N GLU A 42 15.44 -10.12 9.35
CA GLU A 42 15.72 -11.14 8.35
C GLU A 42 15.74 -10.53 6.94
N GLU A 43 16.72 -10.93 6.14
CA GLU A 43 16.87 -10.50 4.76
C GLU A 43 15.77 -11.10 3.87
N ILE A 44 15.12 -10.29 3.08
CA ILE A 44 14.17 -10.70 2.07
C ILE A 44 14.86 -10.70 0.70
N GLU A 45 15.16 -11.88 0.22
CA GLU A 45 15.86 -12.06 -1.05
C GLU A 45 15.11 -11.43 -2.23
N GLY A 46 15.86 -10.73 -3.09
CA GLY A 46 15.36 -10.17 -4.35
C GLY A 46 14.61 -8.85 -4.20
N VAL A 47 14.58 -8.24 -3.00
CA VAL A 47 14.05 -6.88 -2.83
C VAL A 47 14.98 -5.87 -3.49
N GLN A 48 14.39 -5.02 -4.32
CA GLN A 48 15.05 -3.88 -4.95
C GLN A 48 14.76 -2.61 -4.14
N ILE A 49 15.81 -1.84 -3.87
CA ILE A 49 15.69 -0.61 -3.07
C ILE A 49 15.10 0.50 -3.93
N VAL A 50 13.89 0.92 -3.56
CA VAL A 50 13.13 1.95 -4.27
C VAL A 50 12.40 2.83 -3.26
N ASP A 51 12.55 4.15 -3.41
CA ASP A 51 11.76 5.14 -2.67
C ASP A 51 10.64 5.69 -3.57
N LEU A 52 9.42 5.21 -3.34
CA LEU A 52 8.24 5.63 -4.09
C LEU A 52 7.71 7.03 -3.67
N THR A 53 8.30 7.66 -2.65
CA THR A 53 8.02 9.06 -2.33
C THR A 53 8.77 10.02 -3.27
N ASN A 54 9.74 9.52 -4.05
CA ASN A 54 10.46 10.31 -5.05
C ASN A 54 9.50 10.81 -6.13
N SER A 55 9.48 12.12 -6.36
CA SER A 55 8.63 12.74 -7.38
C SER A 55 9.03 12.39 -8.81
N SER A 56 10.31 12.03 -9.03
CA SER A 56 10.79 11.54 -10.33
C SER A 56 10.49 10.05 -10.48
N ARG A 57 9.36 9.73 -11.11
CA ARG A 57 8.95 8.34 -11.36
C ARG A 57 9.89 7.59 -12.30
N ASP A 58 10.64 8.29 -13.13
CA ASP A 58 11.67 7.69 -14.01
C ASP A 58 12.72 6.90 -13.22
N ALA A 59 12.94 7.24 -11.94
CA ALA A 59 13.88 6.53 -11.07
C ALA A 59 13.47 5.06 -10.83
N TYR A 60 12.18 4.72 -10.93
CA TYR A 60 11.68 3.39 -10.58
C TYR A 60 10.63 2.80 -11.53
N ARG A 61 10.08 3.60 -12.48
CA ARG A 61 9.01 3.13 -13.37
C ARG A 61 9.38 1.87 -14.16
N HIS A 62 10.66 1.70 -14.49
CA HIS A 62 11.16 0.52 -15.24
C HIS A 62 10.87 -0.81 -14.53
N HIS A 63 10.70 -0.83 -13.20
CA HIS A 63 10.27 -2.02 -12.46
C HIS A 63 8.83 -2.43 -12.76
N PHE A 64 7.99 -1.47 -13.13
CA PHE A 64 6.56 -1.68 -13.43
C PHE A 64 6.33 -2.10 -14.89
N ALA A 65 7.31 -1.90 -15.76
CA ALA A 65 7.17 -2.19 -17.19
C ALA A 65 6.80 -3.67 -17.44
N GLY A 66 5.70 -3.88 -18.18
CA GLY A 66 5.19 -5.20 -18.51
C GLY A 66 4.58 -5.97 -17.35
N ALA A 67 4.26 -5.30 -16.23
CA ALA A 67 3.56 -5.95 -15.12
C ALA A 67 2.09 -6.21 -15.46
N ASP A 68 1.60 -7.40 -15.14
CA ASP A 68 0.17 -7.76 -15.24
C ASP A 68 -0.64 -7.12 -14.11
N ALA A 69 -0.01 -7.00 -12.93
CA ALA A 69 -0.64 -6.40 -11.75
C ALA A 69 0.40 -5.78 -10.81
N VAL A 70 -0.06 -4.86 -9.97
CA VAL A 70 0.71 -4.27 -8.87
C VAL A 70 -0.05 -4.48 -7.57
N VAL A 71 0.67 -4.83 -6.50
CA VAL A 71 0.18 -4.86 -5.12
C VAL A 71 0.90 -3.76 -4.35
N HIS A 72 0.19 -2.69 -4.00
CA HIS A 72 0.74 -1.59 -3.23
C HIS A 72 0.46 -1.80 -1.74
N SER A 73 1.50 -2.21 -1.01
CA SER A 73 1.51 -2.36 0.45
C SER A 73 2.56 -1.45 1.11
N GLY A 74 3.19 -0.57 0.33
CA GLY A 74 4.16 0.39 0.83
C GLY A 74 3.50 1.32 1.85
N PHE A 75 4.12 1.42 3.03
CA PHE A 75 3.65 2.27 4.10
C PHE A 75 4.82 2.73 4.97
N LYS A 76 4.94 4.04 5.15
CA LYS A 76 5.92 4.66 6.04
C LYS A 76 5.29 4.76 7.43
N GLY A 77 5.51 3.73 8.25
CA GLY A 77 4.97 3.66 9.60
C GLY A 77 5.54 4.71 10.55
N THR A 78 4.78 5.03 11.59
CA THR A 78 5.26 5.79 12.74
C THR A 78 5.69 4.81 13.83
N VAL A 79 6.81 5.09 14.49
CA VAL A 79 7.27 4.30 15.65
C VAL A 79 6.39 4.57 16.87
N ASP A 80 5.83 5.77 16.94
CA ASP A 80 4.92 6.21 17.99
C ASP A 80 3.48 6.15 17.48
N TRP A 81 2.58 5.64 18.30
CA TRP A 81 1.14 5.57 18.06
C TRP A 81 0.47 6.95 17.91
N HIS A 82 1.24 8.00 17.65
CA HIS A 82 0.74 9.33 17.33
C HIS A 82 0.23 9.34 15.88
N HIS A 83 -0.95 8.84 15.67
CA HIS A 83 -1.70 8.88 14.40
C HIS A 83 -1.97 10.31 13.88
N GLN A 84 -1.30 11.29 14.46
CA GLN A 84 -1.51 12.72 14.22
C GLN A 84 -0.41 13.35 13.36
N ASP A 85 0.49 12.54 12.79
CA ASP A 85 1.57 13.08 11.96
C ASP A 85 1.11 13.28 10.50
N TYR A 86 0.56 14.45 10.23
CA TYR A 86 0.14 14.86 8.90
C TYR A 86 1.25 14.68 7.83
N TRP A 87 2.49 15.04 8.16
CA TRP A 87 3.56 15.01 7.17
C TRP A 87 3.94 13.59 6.74
N LYS A 88 3.99 12.67 7.69
CA LYS A 88 4.25 11.25 7.38
C LYS A 88 3.11 10.63 6.59
N GLU A 89 1.87 10.92 6.96
CA GLU A 89 0.72 10.41 6.23
C GLU A 89 0.59 11.05 4.84
N SER A 90 1.01 12.30 4.68
CA SER A 90 1.13 12.93 3.35
C SER A 90 2.17 12.24 2.48
N ASP A 91 3.29 11.75 3.05
CA ASP A 91 4.25 10.92 2.33
C ASP A 91 3.61 9.60 1.86
N ASN A 92 2.77 8.97 2.69
CA ASN A 92 2.04 7.76 2.32
C ASN A 92 1.05 8.03 1.16
N VAL A 93 0.31 9.14 1.22
CA VAL A 93 -0.58 9.56 0.13
C VAL A 93 0.21 9.81 -1.16
N ARG A 94 1.35 10.52 -1.07
CA ARG A 94 2.22 10.79 -2.23
C ARG A 94 2.77 9.49 -2.83
N MET A 95 3.23 8.56 -2.01
CA MET A 95 3.72 7.25 -2.44
C MET A 95 2.62 6.44 -3.17
N CYS A 96 1.41 6.45 -2.62
CA CYS A 96 0.26 5.81 -3.24
C CYS A 96 -0.06 6.45 -4.60
N TYR A 97 -0.18 7.78 -4.65
CA TYR A 97 -0.39 8.53 -5.90
C TYR A 97 0.68 8.22 -6.95
N ASN A 98 1.95 8.22 -6.58
CA ASN A 98 3.05 7.89 -7.48
C ASN A 98 2.91 6.47 -8.03
N THR A 99 2.49 5.52 -7.21
CA THR A 99 2.24 4.13 -7.62
C THR A 99 1.09 4.07 -8.64
N PHE A 100 -0.02 4.78 -8.40
CA PHE A 100 -1.14 4.86 -9.34
C PHE A 100 -0.68 5.43 -10.68
N GLN A 101 0.00 6.58 -10.66
CA GLN A 101 0.48 7.23 -11.89
C GLN A 101 1.45 6.34 -12.66
N THR A 102 2.37 5.67 -11.97
CA THR A 102 3.29 4.72 -12.61
C THR A 102 2.53 3.56 -13.25
N CYS A 103 1.50 3.02 -12.60
CA CYS A 103 0.65 1.98 -13.18
C CYS A 103 -0.04 2.46 -14.47
N VAL A 104 -0.55 3.69 -14.49
CA VAL A 104 -1.17 4.28 -15.69
C VAL A 104 -0.13 4.44 -16.81
N GLU A 105 1.03 5.01 -16.50
CA GLU A 105 2.11 5.25 -17.47
C GLU A 105 2.66 3.97 -18.09
N GLU A 106 2.75 2.89 -17.31
CA GLU A 106 3.25 1.58 -17.76
C GLU A 106 2.15 0.63 -18.27
N GLY A 107 0.90 1.09 -18.31
CA GLY A 107 -0.23 0.33 -18.83
C GLY A 107 -0.61 -0.88 -17.97
N VAL A 108 -0.30 -0.85 -16.66
CA VAL A 108 -0.68 -1.90 -15.69
C VAL A 108 -2.20 -1.91 -15.57
N LYS A 109 -2.81 -3.07 -15.78
CA LYS A 109 -4.27 -3.18 -15.84
C LYS A 109 -4.94 -3.44 -14.50
N ARG A 110 -4.19 -3.82 -13.49
CA ARG A 110 -4.72 -4.14 -12.15
C ARG A 110 -3.79 -3.64 -11.06
N LEU A 111 -4.34 -2.80 -10.21
CA LEU A 111 -3.68 -2.36 -8.99
C LEU A 111 -4.52 -2.81 -7.79
N VAL A 112 -3.87 -3.42 -6.81
CA VAL A 112 -4.44 -3.75 -5.49
C VAL A 112 -3.75 -2.87 -4.48
N VAL A 113 -4.51 -2.10 -3.71
CA VAL A 113 -3.99 -1.20 -2.68
C VAL A 113 -4.41 -1.70 -1.31
N MET A 114 -3.47 -1.75 -0.37
CA MET A 114 -3.75 -2.12 1.02
C MET A 114 -4.33 -0.92 1.76
N SER A 115 -5.65 -0.92 1.94
CA SER A 115 -6.35 0.03 2.82
C SER A 115 -6.35 -0.46 4.27
N SER A 116 -7.24 0.07 5.09
CA SER A 116 -7.41 -0.28 6.50
C SER A 116 -8.86 0.00 6.94
N ASN A 117 -9.33 -0.71 7.97
CA ASN A 117 -10.56 -0.36 8.66
C ASN A 117 -10.54 1.09 9.23
N HIS A 118 -9.35 1.60 9.56
CA HIS A 118 -9.18 2.98 10.02
C HIS A 118 -9.59 4.04 8.98
N ALA A 119 -9.77 3.68 7.73
CA ALA A 119 -10.41 4.54 6.74
C ALA A 119 -11.85 4.91 7.13
N CYS A 120 -12.47 4.13 8.04
CA CYS A 120 -13.86 4.27 8.47
C CYS A 120 -14.02 4.56 9.97
N ASP A 121 -12.97 4.99 10.68
CA ASP A 121 -12.98 5.18 12.14
C ASP A 121 -14.05 6.18 12.62
N PHE A 122 -14.46 7.14 11.79
CA PHE A 122 -15.54 8.05 12.09
C PHE A 122 -16.82 7.35 12.51
N TYR A 123 -17.08 6.15 11.97
CA TYR A 123 -18.30 5.39 12.22
C TYR A 123 -18.26 4.59 13.53
N GLU A 124 -17.10 4.39 14.14
CA GLU A 124 -16.96 3.59 15.38
C GLU A 124 -17.89 4.08 16.50
N ARG A 125 -17.95 5.39 16.70
CA ARG A 125 -18.83 5.97 17.73
C ARG A 125 -20.33 5.70 17.47
N LEU A 126 -20.73 5.60 16.19
CA LEU A 126 -22.11 5.28 15.85
C LEU A 126 -22.42 3.80 16.12
N ILE A 127 -21.44 2.93 15.94
CA ILE A 127 -21.54 1.50 16.25
C ILE A 127 -21.61 1.33 17.78
N TRP A 128 -20.75 2.01 18.53
CA TRP A 128 -20.77 1.94 19.99
C TRP A 128 -22.04 2.53 20.64
N ASP A 129 -22.67 3.49 19.96
CA ASP A 129 -23.94 4.09 20.39
C ASP A 129 -25.19 3.29 19.90
N ASP A 130 -25.01 2.09 19.35
CA ASP A 130 -26.07 1.25 18.76
C ASP A 130 -26.89 1.99 17.66
N LYS A 131 -26.26 2.96 16.96
CA LYS A 131 -26.89 3.72 15.87
C LYS A 131 -26.54 3.17 14.50
N LEU A 132 -25.57 2.28 14.41
CA LEU A 132 -25.08 1.64 13.22
C LEU A 132 -24.56 0.24 13.58
N ASP A 133 -24.99 -0.78 12.85
CA ASP A 133 -24.54 -2.16 13.12
C ASP A 133 -23.10 -2.41 12.64
N PHE A 134 -22.76 -1.92 11.43
CA PHE A 134 -21.42 -2.04 10.83
C PHE A 134 -21.25 -1.08 9.66
N ALA A 135 -20.01 -0.72 9.33
CA ALA A 135 -19.70 0.02 8.11
C ALA A 135 -19.75 -0.90 6.90
N THR A 136 -20.32 -0.42 5.80
CA THR A 136 -20.42 -1.16 4.52
C THR A 136 -19.57 -0.52 3.43
N THR A 137 -19.34 -1.25 2.34
CA THR A 137 -18.61 -0.74 1.16
C THR A 137 -19.36 0.36 0.39
N GLU A 138 -20.64 0.56 0.67
CA GLU A 138 -21.48 1.63 0.10
C GLU A 138 -21.26 2.98 0.81
N MET A 139 -20.67 2.95 2.00
CA MET A 139 -20.45 4.14 2.81
C MET A 139 -19.14 4.82 2.40
N LEU A 140 -19.13 6.15 2.46
CA LEU A 140 -17.89 6.90 2.22
C LEU A 140 -16.86 6.55 3.29
N PRO A 141 -15.59 6.34 2.93
CA PRO A 141 -14.52 6.16 3.90
C PRO A 141 -14.25 7.49 4.61
N LEU A 142 -14.75 7.61 5.83
CA LEU A 142 -14.57 8.77 6.70
C LEU A 142 -13.73 8.39 7.91
N SER A 143 -12.64 9.11 8.11
CA SER A 143 -11.74 8.90 9.24
C SER A 143 -11.70 10.13 10.14
N ASP A 144 -11.33 9.92 11.40
CA ASP A 144 -11.13 10.95 12.41
C ASP A 144 -9.65 11.15 12.81
N ASN A 145 -8.74 10.51 12.09
CA ASN A 145 -7.30 10.60 12.30
C ASN A 145 -6.51 10.62 10.99
N PHE A 146 -5.24 11.07 11.00
CA PHE A 146 -4.45 11.21 9.77
C PHE A 146 -4.07 9.89 9.12
N TYR A 147 -3.87 8.81 9.88
CA TYR A 147 -3.64 7.49 9.31
C TYR A 147 -4.84 7.02 8.47
N GLY A 148 -6.02 7.05 9.08
CA GLY A 148 -7.25 6.70 8.38
C GLY A 148 -7.56 7.67 7.24
N TRP A 149 -7.27 8.99 7.39
CA TRP A 149 -7.37 9.96 6.31
C TRP A 149 -6.50 9.58 5.11
N ALA A 150 -5.26 9.16 5.33
CA ALA A 150 -4.40 8.70 4.25
C ALA A 150 -5.01 7.47 3.55
N LYS A 151 -5.54 6.51 4.31
CA LYS A 151 -6.19 5.32 3.76
C LYS A 151 -7.48 5.66 2.99
N SER A 152 -8.33 6.53 3.51
CA SER A 152 -9.51 7.05 2.79
C SER A 152 -9.10 7.74 1.48
N THR A 153 -8.01 8.50 1.51
CA THR A 153 -7.46 9.16 0.31
C THR A 153 -7.02 8.13 -0.73
N TYR A 154 -6.42 6.99 -0.33
CA TYR A 154 -6.06 5.91 -1.26
C TYR A 154 -7.29 5.38 -2.00
N GLU A 155 -8.39 5.17 -1.29
CA GLU A 155 -9.65 4.67 -1.86
C GLU A 155 -10.28 5.68 -2.83
N HIS A 156 -10.13 6.98 -2.56
CA HIS A 156 -10.61 8.02 -3.46
C HIS A 156 -9.71 8.26 -4.69
N LEU A 157 -8.45 7.85 -4.64
CA LEU A 157 -7.54 7.95 -5.79
C LEU A 157 -7.79 6.86 -6.84
N GLY A 158 -8.34 5.72 -6.45
CA GLY A 158 -8.61 4.54 -7.29
C GLY A 158 -10.02 4.51 -7.78
#